data_cb8b0b7a9761a1fb4abf8ee40ce60a9d
#
_entry.id   cb8b0b7a9761a1fb4abf8ee40ce60a9d
#
_cell.length_a   1.000
_cell.length_b   1.000
_cell.length_c   1.000
_cell.angle_alpha   90.00
_cell.angle_beta   90.00
_cell.angle_gamma   90.00
#
_symmetry.space_group_name_H-M   'P 1'
#
loop_
_entity.id
_entity.type
_entity.pdbx_description
1 polymer ?
#
loop_
_entity_poly.entity_id
_entity_poly.type
_entity_poly.pdbx_seq_one_letter_code
_entity_poly.pdbx_strand_id
1 'polypeptide(L)'
;MKPNQLMDQFETLAKKLGFKIIHGKGDFAGGGCTLKEDKVIVINKLKPIEQRLKVLAQEFSLMNLKGVFLIPALRKYINEISNFILLGEENNL
;
A
#
# COMPACT_ATOMS: atom_id res chain seq x y z
N MET A 1 7.92 -2.01 -13.84
CA MET A 1 7.62 -0.60 -13.48
C MET A 1 8.59 -0.15 -12.40
N LYS A 2 9.13 1.04 -12.53
CA LYS A 2 10.08 1.58 -11.56
C LYS A 2 9.37 1.96 -10.26
N PRO A 3 10.07 1.95 -9.11
CA PRO A 3 9.44 2.27 -7.82
C PRO A 3 8.70 3.61 -7.78
N ASN A 4 9.27 4.67 -8.36
CA ASN A 4 8.61 5.97 -8.38
C ASN A 4 7.32 5.96 -9.19
N GLN A 5 7.32 5.23 -10.30
CA GLN A 5 6.12 5.07 -11.13
C GLN A 5 5.04 4.30 -10.39
N LEU A 6 5.44 3.28 -9.64
CA LEU A 6 4.52 2.48 -8.84
C LEU A 6 3.92 3.33 -7.72
N MET A 7 4.74 4.18 -7.08
CA MET A 7 4.25 5.12 -6.06
C MET A 7 3.18 6.06 -6.64
N ASP A 8 3.42 6.59 -7.85
CA ASP A 8 2.46 7.45 -8.51
C ASP A 8 1.14 6.72 -8.77
N GLN A 9 1.22 5.44 -9.12
CA GLN A 9 0.02 4.63 -9.34
C GLN A 9 -0.76 4.41 -8.04
N PHE A 10 -0.08 4.21 -6.93
CA PHE A 10 -0.75 4.10 -5.64
C PHE A 10 -1.44 5.41 -5.26
N GLU A 11 -0.82 6.55 -5.54
CA GLU A 11 -1.43 7.84 -5.25
C GLU A 11 -2.66 8.09 -6.11
N THR A 12 -2.61 7.68 -7.38
CA THR A 12 -3.78 7.75 -8.26
C THR A 12 -4.90 6.85 -7.74
N LEU A 13 -4.57 5.64 -7.30
CA LEU A 13 -5.55 4.71 -6.73
C LEU A 13 -6.18 5.30 -5.47
N ALA A 14 -5.37 5.88 -4.60
CA ALA A 14 -5.88 6.52 -3.38
C ALA A 14 -6.91 7.59 -3.71
N LYS A 15 -6.61 8.44 -4.67
CA LYS A 15 -7.55 9.49 -5.11
C LYS A 15 -8.86 8.91 -5.62
N LYS A 16 -8.81 7.81 -6.40
CA LYS A 16 -10.01 7.14 -6.90
C LYS A 16 -10.88 6.63 -5.77
N LEU A 17 -10.28 6.18 -4.69
CA LEU A 17 -11.00 5.64 -3.53
C LEU A 17 -11.35 6.70 -2.50
N GLY A 18 -10.97 7.95 -2.74
CA GLY A 18 -11.20 9.05 -1.79
C GLY A 18 -10.27 9.06 -0.61
N PHE A 19 -9.12 8.35 -0.70
CA PHE A 19 -8.11 8.34 0.34
C PHE A 19 -7.02 9.36 0.07
N LYS A 20 -6.42 9.85 1.16
CA LYS A 20 -5.26 10.74 1.11
C LYS A 20 -4.06 9.98 1.67
N ILE A 21 -2.94 10.01 0.94
CA ILE A 21 -1.68 9.44 1.41
C ILE A 21 -0.85 10.56 2.03
N ILE A 22 -0.48 10.38 3.30
CA ILE A 22 0.35 11.34 4.02
C ILE A 22 1.73 10.73 4.20
N HIS A 23 2.76 11.43 3.72
CA HIS A 23 4.15 11.04 3.88
C HIS A 23 4.68 11.73 5.14
N GLY A 24 4.62 11.04 6.27
CA GLY A 24 4.98 11.60 7.56
C GLY A 24 6.35 11.16 8.03
N LYS A 25 6.93 11.95 8.93
CA LYS A 25 8.13 11.58 9.69
C LYS A 25 7.66 11.10 11.05
N GLY A 26 8.24 10.00 11.54
CA GLY A 26 7.90 9.57 12.88
C GLY A 26 8.32 8.15 13.17
N ASP A 27 8.12 7.75 14.42
CA ASP A 27 8.42 6.41 14.89
C ASP A 27 7.21 5.51 14.73
N PHE A 28 6.79 5.31 13.48
CA PHE A 28 5.69 4.39 13.20
C PHE A 28 6.20 2.96 13.23
N ALA A 29 5.63 2.14 14.07
CA ALA A 29 5.86 0.71 14.00
C ALA A 29 5.30 0.20 12.66
N GLY A 30 6.09 -0.57 11.92
CA GLY A 30 5.65 -1.16 10.67
C GLY A 30 5.63 -0.24 9.45
N GLY A 31 6.01 1.03 9.61
CA GLY A 31 6.17 1.94 8.48
C GLY A 31 4.93 2.69 8.03
N GLY A 32 3.75 2.40 8.58
CA GLY A 32 2.54 3.13 8.20
C GLY A 32 1.29 2.64 8.92
N CYS A 33 0.20 3.37 8.73
CA CYS A 33 -1.11 2.99 9.26
C CYS A 33 -2.22 3.59 8.40
N THR A 34 -3.41 2.98 8.47
CA THR A 34 -4.59 3.47 7.76
C THR A 34 -5.66 3.89 8.75
N LEU A 35 -6.16 5.10 8.61
CA LEU A 35 -7.28 5.63 9.36
C LEU A 35 -8.51 5.61 8.45
N LYS A 36 -9.31 4.54 8.53
CA LYS A 36 -10.40 4.29 7.59
C LYS A 36 -11.50 5.34 7.65
N GLU A 37 -11.84 5.81 8.85
CA GLU A 37 -12.91 6.81 9.02
C GLU A 37 -12.53 8.14 8.37
N ASP A 38 -11.27 8.52 8.47
CA ASP A 38 -10.76 9.76 7.90
C ASP A 38 -10.30 9.58 6.45
N LYS A 39 -10.28 8.35 5.96
CA LYS A 39 -9.78 7.98 4.62
C LYS A 39 -8.36 8.49 4.40
N VAL A 40 -7.49 8.19 5.35
CA VAL A 40 -6.10 8.61 5.33
C VAL A 40 -5.20 7.40 5.49
N ILE A 41 -4.16 7.32 4.66
CA ILE A 41 -3.09 6.34 4.79
C ILE A 41 -1.82 7.13 5.12
N VAL A 42 -1.23 6.86 6.28
CA VAL A 42 0.01 7.52 6.70
C VAL A 42 1.16 6.55 6.48
N ILE A 43 2.17 6.97 5.73
CA ILE A 43 3.38 6.17 5.52
C ILE A 43 4.60 6.96 5.97
N ASN A 44 5.61 6.23 6.46
CA ASN A 44 6.81 6.84 6.99
C ASN A 44 7.81 7.12 5.87
N LYS A 45 7.98 8.41 5.52
CA LYS A 45 8.86 8.82 4.43
C LYS A 45 10.35 8.56 4.71
N LEU A 46 10.71 8.26 5.96
CA LEU A 46 12.09 7.92 6.31
C LEU A 46 12.46 6.49 5.93
N LYS A 47 11.49 5.66 5.61
CA LYS A 47 11.75 4.30 5.18
C LYS A 47 12.09 4.25 3.68
N PRO A 48 12.87 3.25 3.24
CA PRO A 48 13.14 3.08 1.80
C PRO A 48 11.86 2.98 0.99
N ILE A 49 11.91 3.40 -0.27
CA ILE A 49 10.73 3.40 -1.13
C ILE A 49 10.13 2.00 -1.29
N GLU A 50 10.96 0.96 -1.34
CA GLU A 50 10.49 -0.41 -1.47
C GLU A 50 9.63 -0.82 -0.27
N GLN A 51 10.02 -0.40 0.93
CA GLN A 51 9.23 -0.68 2.13
C GLN A 51 7.93 0.12 2.15
N ARG A 52 7.98 1.38 1.73
CA ARG A 52 6.78 2.21 1.64
C ARG A 52 5.76 1.63 0.65
N LEU A 53 6.25 1.14 -0.48
CA LEU A 53 5.40 0.48 -1.48
C LEU A 53 4.75 -0.78 -0.94
N LYS A 54 5.49 -1.58 -0.16
CA LYS A 54 4.92 -2.78 0.47
C LYS A 54 3.80 -2.43 1.44
N VAL A 55 3.99 -1.39 2.24
CA VAL A 55 2.95 -0.93 3.18
C VAL A 55 1.70 -0.54 2.41
N LEU A 56 1.83 0.24 1.33
CA LEU A 56 0.69 0.63 0.51
C LEU A 56 -0.01 -0.58 -0.10
N ALA A 57 0.76 -1.53 -0.63
CA ALA A 57 0.19 -2.75 -1.20
C ALA A 57 -0.59 -3.54 -0.15
N GLN A 58 -0.06 -3.66 1.07
CA GLN A 58 -0.75 -4.32 2.17
C GLN A 58 -2.08 -3.64 2.49
N GLU A 59 -2.05 -2.31 2.64
CA GLU A 59 -3.24 -1.56 3.01
C GLU A 59 -4.31 -1.63 1.92
N PHE A 60 -3.93 -1.48 0.65
CA PHE A 60 -4.88 -1.58 -0.44
C PHE A 60 -5.40 -3.00 -0.65
N SER A 61 -4.59 -4.02 -0.34
CA SER A 61 -5.04 -5.41 -0.46
C SER A 61 -6.18 -5.74 0.51
N LEU A 62 -6.28 -5.00 1.61
CA LEU A 62 -7.35 -5.18 2.60
C LEU A 62 -8.62 -4.43 2.24
N MET A 63 -8.58 -3.59 1.21
CA MET A 63 -9.72 -2.81 0.78
C MET A 63 -10.50 -3.53 -0.31
N ASN A 64 -11.78 -3.19 -0.46
CA ASN A 64 -12.58 -3.70 -1.55
C ASN A 64 -12.25 -2.93 -2.83
N LEU A 65 -11.49 -3.56 -3.72
CA LEU A 65 -11.08 -2.99 -5.00
C LEU A 65 -11.97 -3.44 -6.16
N LYS A 66 -13.08 -4.12 -5.86
CA LYS A 66 -14.01 -4.61 -6.87
C LYS A 66 -14.61 -3.44 -7.64
N GLY A 67 -14.55 -3.51 -8.96
CA GLY A 67 -15.06 -2.43 -9.81
C GLY A 67 -14.11 -1.27 -10.00
N VAL A 68 -12.94 -1.29 -9.37
CA VAL A 68 -11.93 -0.25 -9.52
C VAL A 68 -10.90 -0.71 -10.56
N PHE A 69 -10.66 0.13 -11.55
CA PHE A 69 -9.64 -0.19 -12.55
C PHE A 69 -8.24 -0.05 -11.97
N LEU A 70 -7.46 -1.10 -12.10
CA LEU A 70 -6.04 -1.11 -11.75
C LEU A 70 -5.24 -1.45 -12.99
N ILE A 71 -4.18 -0.69 -13.26
CA ILE A 71 -3.27 -1.09 -14.34
C ILE A 71 -2.65 -2.46 -13.98
N PRO A 72 -2.35 -3.31 -14.97
CA PRO A 72 -1.87 -4.67 -14.69
C PRO A 72 -0.64 -4.73 -13.79
N ALA A 73 0.33 -3.82 -13.96
CA ALA A 73 1.52 -3.79 -13.14
C ALA A 73 1.21 -3.54 -11.67
N LEU A 74 0.26 -2.64 -11.38
CA LEU A 74 -0.14 -2.35 -10.00
C LEU A 74 -0.88 -3.53 -9.38
N ARG A 75 -1.81 -4.12 -10.14
CA ARG A 75 -2.57 -5.29 -9.68
C ARG A 75 -1.62 -6.44 -9.35
N LYS A 76 -0.67 -6.71 -10.23
CA LYS A 76 0.32 -7.76 -10.02
C LYS A 76 1.12 -7.51 -8.74
N TYR A 77 1.57 -6.28 -8.54
CA TYR A 77 2.36 -5.93 -7.36
C TYR A 77 1.56 -6.15 -6.07
N ILE A 78 0.32 -5.67 -6.02
CA ILE A 78 -0.55 -5.83 -4.84
C ILE A 78 -0.78 -7.31 -4.55
N ASN A 79 -1.05 -8.11 -5.59
CA ASN A 79 -1.29 -9.55 -5.42
C ASN A 79 -0.03 -10.28 -4.94
N GLU A 80 1.13 -9.94 -5.45
CA GLU A 80 2.38 -10.55 -5.04
C GLU A 80 2.68 -10.26 -3.57
N ILE A 81 2.50 -9.02 -3.12
CA ILE A 81 2.73 -8.66 -1.73
C ILE A 81 1.71 -9.34 -0.81
N SER A 82 0.44 -9.37 -1.20
CA SER A 82 -0.61 -10.03 -0.43
C SER A 82 -0.32 -11.52 -0.27
N ASN A 83 0.06 -12.19 -1.35
CA ASN A 83 0.41 -13.62 -1.31
C ASN A 83 1.64 -13.88 -0.46
N PHE A 84 2.65 -13.02 -0.55
CA PHE A 84 3.87 -13.14 0.26
C PHE A 84 3.56 -13.08 1.75
N ILE A 85 2.68 -12.17 2.15
CA ILE A 85 2.27 -12.02 3.55
C ILE A 85 1.54 -13.26 4.03
N LEU A 86 0.61 -13.78 3.24
CA LEU A 86 -0.12 -14.99 3.60
C LEU A 86 0.82 -16.20 3.79
N LEU A 87 1.78 -16.37 2.88
CA LEU A 87 2.77 -17.44 2.99
C LEU A 87 3.65 -17.26 4.22
N GLY A 88 4.01 -16.02 4.55
CA GLY A 88 4.78 -15.70 5.74
C GLY A 88 4.03 -16.04 7.02
N GLU A 89 2.74 -15.75 7.06
CA GLU A 89 1.89 -16.10 8.21
C GLU A 89 1.78 -17.60 8.37
N GLU A 90 1.59 -18.35 7.29
CA GLU A 90 1.54 -19.81 7.33
C GLU A 90 2.84 -20.41 7.86
N ASN A 91 3.97 -19.85 7.49
CA ASN A 91 5.27 -20.34 7.92
C ASN A 91 5.56 -20.05 9.40
N ASN A 92 4.83 -19.15 10.02
CA ASN A 92 4.98 -18.80 11.43
C ASN A 92 4.08 -19.62 12.35
N LEU A 93 3.28 -20.47 11.79
CA LEU A 93 2.46 -21.39 12.54
C LEU A 93 3.23 -22.68 12.81
#